data_e760215752b8baf5ea7d4040ea61ee44
#
_entry.id   e760215752b8baf5ea7d4040ea61ee44
#
_cell.length_a   1.000
_cell.length_b   1.000
_cell.length_c   1.000
_cell.angle_alpha   90.00
_cell.angle_beta   90.00
_cell.angle_gamma   90.00
#
_symmetry.space_group_name_H-M   'P 1'
#
loop_
_entity.id
_entity.type
_entity.pdbx_description
1 polymer ?
#
loop_
_entity_poly.entity_id
_entity_poly.type
_entity_poly.pdbx_seq_one_letter_code
_entity_poly.pdbx_strand_id
1 'polypeptide(L)'
;QAEEKPLWEAGIGVAALSFPSYRGSDQTNNFLMPVPMFSYHGDFFKADRHGIRASFFDSDFIDLTVSMALSPPASSKDIKARSRMSDLEGTFEIGPQIDLTFWRSENRARFVKLLMPLRAAVTVEGSPQSVGWVFHPKLNMDITDLPGMPGWNLGLLAGPVFGNQRQNAYYYSVAPQYATTAR
;
A
#
# COMPACT_ATOMS: atom_id res chain seq x y z
N GLN A 1 -31.56 -16.47 2.05
CA GLN A 1 -31.31 -15.49 3.14
C GLN A 1 -29.87 -15.06 2.98
N ALA A 2 -29.64 -13.77 2.63
CA ALA A 2 -28.30 -13.21 2.66
C ALA A 2 -27.89 -13.18 4.13
N GLU A 3 -26.87 -13.92 4.50
CA GLU A 3 -26.27 -13.89 5.82
C GLU A 3 -25.71 -12.46 6.02
N GLU A 4 -26.30 -11.71 6.93
CA GLU A 4 -25.79 -10.38 7.28
C GLU A 4 -24.41 -10.57 7.89
N LYS A 5 -23.37 -10.08 7.20
CA LYS A 5 -22.00 -10.11 7.73
C LYS A 5 -21.95 -9.28 9.00
N PRO A 6 -21.25 -9.74 10.06
CA PRO A 6 -21.08 -8.94 11.26
C PRO A 6 -20.40 -7.62 10.92
N LEU A 7 -20.81 -6.55 11.60
CA LEU A 7 -20.26 -5.20 11.42
C LEU A 7 -18.73 -5.15 11.63
N TRP A 8 -18.22 -6.05 12.49
CA TRP A 8 -16.82 -6.16 12.85
C TRP A 8 -16.36 -7.61 12.77
N GLU A 9 -15.24 -7.83 12.14
CA GLU A 9 -14.52 -9.11 12.14
C GLU A 9 -13.10 -8.86 12.59
N ALA A 10 -12.59 -9.67 13.52
CA ALA A 10 -11.22 -9.58 14.01
C ALA A 10 -10.58 -10.98 14.03
N GLY A 11 -9.30 -11.03 13.69
CA GLY A 11 -8.54 -12.26 13.67
C GLY A 11 -7.05 -11.99 13.88
N ILE A 12 -6.28 -13.05 14.11
CA ILE A 12 -4.82 -13.01 14.17
C ILE A 12 -4.31 -13.98 13.13
N GLY A 13 -3.40 -13.51 12.27
CA GLY A 13 -2.67 -14.33 11.30
C GLY A 13 -1.16 -14.20 11.51
N VAL A 14 -0.41 -14.99 10.76
CA VAL A 14 1.05 -14.85 10.65
C VAL A 14 1.35 -14.45 9.22
N ALA A 15 2.12 -13.37 9.03
CA ALA A 15 2.58 -12.93 7.73
C ALA A 15 4.09 -13.08 7.61
N ALA A 16 4.53 -13.70 6.53
CA ALA A 16 5.90 -13.62 6.05
C ALA A 16 5.96 -12.50 5.01
N LEU A 17 6.71 -11.45 5.31
CA LEU A 17 6.83 -10.26 4.46
C LEU A 17 8.25 -10.17 3.95
N SER A 18 8.40 -9.93 2.66
CA SER A 18 9.66 -9.67 2.00
C SER A 18 9.52 -8.39 1.18
N PHE A 19 10.23 -7.35 1.56
CA PHE A 19 10.18 -6.09 0.83
C PHE A 19 11.53 -5.37 0.84
N PRO A 20 11.80 -4.56 -0.19
CA PRO A 20 13.04 -3.81 -0.27
C PRO A 20 13.15 -2.82 0.90
N SER A 21 14.38 -2.54 1.35
CA SER A 21 14.67 -1.62 2.45
C SER A 21 14.07 -0.23 2.23
N TYR A 22 13.98 0.20 0.99
CA TYR A 22 13.20 1.35 0.51
C TYR A 22 12.80 1.10 -0.95
N ARG A 23 11.90 1.87 -1.51
CA ARG A 23 11.44 1.71 -2.90
C ARG A 23 12.62 1.79 -3.87
N GLY A 24 12.87 0.70 -4.62
CA GLY A 24 13.99 0.60 -5.57
C GLY A 24 15.32 0.12 -4.98
N SER A 25 15.37 -0.25 -3.69
CA SER A 25 16.55 -0.90 -3.09
C SER A 25 16.74 -2.32 -3.65
N ASP A 26 17.97 -2.68 -3.92
CA ASP A 26 18.41 -4.05 -4.21
C ASP A 26 18.51 -4.93 -2.96
N GLN A 27 18.50 -4.33 -1.77
CA GLN A 27 18.51 -5.02 -0.50
C GLN A 27 17.10 -5.22 0.02
N THR A 28 16.81 -6.45 0.40
CA THR A 28 15.48 -6.89 0.85
C THR A 28 15.54 -7.27 2.31
N ASN A 29 14.53 -6.86 3.06
CA ASN A 29 14.29 -7.26 4.43
C ASN A 29 13.17 -8.29 4.49
N ASN A 30 13.38 -9.33 5.28
CA ASN A 30 12.40 -10.40 5.51
C ASN A 30 11.90 -10.31 6.95
N PHE A 31 10.60 -10.33 7.11
CA PHE A 31 9.95 -10.27 8.42
C PHE A 31 8.95 -11.41 8.55
N LEU A 32 8.96 -12.04 9.70
CA LEU A 32 7.90 -12.94 10.13
C LEU A 32 7.26 -12.30 11.35
N MET A 33 5.99 -11.93 11.24
CA MET A 33 5.31 -11.23 12.31
C MET A 33 3.85 -11.66 12.44
N PRO A 34 3.32 -11.64 13.68
CA PRO A 34 1.88 -11.74 13.85
C PRO A 34 1.20 -10.49 13.28
N VAL A 35 0.15 -10.69 12.51
CA VAL A 35 -0.62 -9.61 11.90
C VAL A 35 -2.03 -9.68 12.44
N PRO A 36 -2.49 -8.66 13.17
CA PRO A 36 -3.89 -8.52 13.49
C PRO A 36 -4.67 -8.27 12.20
N MET A 37 -5.69 -9.04 11.96
CA MET A 37 -6.65 -8.83 10.89
C MET A 37 -7.89 -8.21 11.49
N PHE A 38 -8.34 -7.14 10.86
CA PHE A 38 -9.51 -6.42 11.29
C PHE A 38 -10.31 -6.03 10.05
N SER A 39 -11.60 -6.30 10.06
CA SER A 39 -12.50 -5.89 9.01
C SER A 39 -13.71 -5.19 9.60
N TYR A 40 -14.05 -4.05 9.04
CA TYR A 40 -15.23 -3.27 9.39
C TYR A 40 -16.08 -3.03 8.16
N HIS A 41 -17.36 -3.39 8.24
CA HIS A 41 -18.31 -3.34 7.14
C HIS A 41 -19.39 -2.27 7.38
N GLY A 42 -18.97 -1.04 7.67
CA GLY A 42 -19.89 0.10 7.76
C GLY A 42 -20.26 0.67 6.40
N ASP A 43 -21.35 1.43 6.35
CA ASP A 43 -21.86 2.02 5.09
C ASP A 43 -20.93 3.09 4.53
N PHE A 44 -20.30 3.89 5.38
CA PHE A 44 -19.41 5.00 5.00
C PHE A 44 -17.93 4.65 5.09
N PHE A 45 -17.51 3.94 6.13
CA PHE A 45 -16.13 3.48 6.31
C PHE A 45 -16.04 1.99 6.10
N LYS A 46 -15.06 1.57 5.32
CA LYS A 46 -14.69 0.16 5.13
C LYS A 46 -13.21 0.01 5.46
N ALA A 47 -12.90 -0.90 6.37
CA ALA A 47 -11.52 -1.27 6.70
C ALA A 47 -11.33 -2.75 6.41
N ASP A 48 -10.38 -3.09 5.58
CA ASP A 48 -10.06 -4.46 5.19
C ASP A 48 -8.57 -4.61 4.85
N ARG A 49 -8.19 -5.76 4.32
CA ARG A 49 -6.82 -6.05 3.86
C ARG A 49 -6.24 -5.04 2.85
N HIS A 50 -7.06 -4.22 2.23
CA HIS A 50 -6.64 -3.18 1.27
C HIS A 50 -6.45 -1.80 1.94
N GLY A 51 -6.73 -1.69 3.22
CA GLY A 51 -6.59 -0.48 4.03
C GLY A 51 -7.92 0.09 4.52
N ILE A 52 -7.87 1.31 5.02
CA ILE A 52 -9.05 2.06 5.46
C ILE A 52 -9.52 2.90 4.28
N ARG A 53 -10.81 2.78 3.94
CA ARG A 53 -11.45 3.53 2.86
C ARG A 53 -12.68 4.23 3.39
N ALA A 54 -12.84 5.51 3.02
CA ALA A 54 -14.09 6.24 3.15
C ALA A 54 -14.65 6.40 1.73
N SER A 55 -15.82 5.80 1.46
CA SER A 55 -16.45 5.90 0.15
C SER A 55 -17.26 7.19 0.07
N PHE A 56 -16.92 8.06 -0.88
CA PHE A 56 -17.65 9.32 -1.14
C PHE A 56 -18.61 9.18 -2.31
N PHE A 57 -18.32 8.26 -3.20
CA PHE A 57 -19.14 7.93 -4.34
C PHE A 57 -18.94 6.45 -4.66
N ASP A 58 -20.02 5.71 -4.73
CA ASP A 58 -20.02 4.27 -5.01
C ASP A 58 -21.01 4.02 -6.15
N SER A 59 -20.50 3.48 -7.23
CA SER A 59 -21.28 2.97 -8.34
C SER A 59 -20.78 1.58 -8.73
N ASP A 60 -21.50 0.89 -9.60
CA ASP A 60 -21.11 -0.45 -10.07
C ASP A 60 -19.71 -0.47 -10.72
N PHE A 61 -19.22 0.65 -11.23
CA PHE A 61 -18.00 0.73 -12.03
C PHE A 61 -16.95 1.69 -11.46
N ILE A 62 -17.33 2.69 -10.67
CA ILE A 62 -16.44 3.76 -10.19
C ILE A 62 -16.70 3.99 -8.72
N ASP A 63 -15.64 3.88 -7.91
CA ASP A 63 -15.65 4.24 -6.49
C ASP A 63 -14.64 5.37 -6.27
N LEU A 64 -15.03 6.41 -5.53
CA LEU A 64 -14.15 7.46 -5.05
C LEU A 64 -13.90 7.27 -3.56
N THR A 65 -12.65 7.07 -3.18
CA THR A 65 -12.25 6.74 -1.81
C THR A 65 -11.05 7.56 -1.34
N VAL A 66 -10.69 7.45 -0.07
CA VAL A 66 -9.39 7.91 0.46
C VAL A 66 -8.45 6.74 0.61
N SER A 67 -7.23 6.91 0.13
CA SER A 67 -6.14 5.96 0.27
C SER A 67 -5.11 6.46 1.27
N MET A 68 -4.64 5.56 2.12
CA MET A 68 -3.56 5.81 3.06
C MET A 68 -2.48 4.75 2.92
N ALA A 69 -1.22 5.12 3.17
CA ALA A 69 -0.10 4.18 3.23
C ALA A 69 0.93 4.64 4.26
N LEU A 70 1.67 3.68 4.79
CA LEU A 70 2.78 3.89 5.71
C LEU A 70 4.01 3.23 5.11
N SER A 71 5.16 3.89 5.22
CA SER A 71 6.47 3.31 4.94
C SER A 71 7.29 3.36 6.22
N PRO A 72 7.86 2.23 6.66
CA PRO A 72 8.70 2.20 7.85
C PRO A 72 9.99 3.01 7.62
N PRO A 73 10.65 3.48 8.70
CA PRO A 73 11.97 4.07 8.60
C PRO A 73 12.99 3.03 8.13
N ALA A 74 14.07 3.51 7.50
CA ALA A 74 15.15 2.65 7.04
C ALA A 74 16.51 3.20 7.46
N SER A 75 17.28 2.39 8.20
CA SER A 75 18.62 2.75 8.63
C SER A 75 19.59 2.68 7.47
N SER A 76 20.25 3.80 7.19
CA SER A 76 21.25 3.89 6.12
C SER A 76 22.53 3.10 6.43
N LYS A 77 22.76 2.71 7.69
CA LYS A 77 23.89 1.84 8.08
C LYS A 77 23.76 0.42 7.51
N ASP A 78 22.52 -0.04 7.39
CA ASP A 78 22.21 -1.38 6.94
C ASP A 78 22.03 -1.49 5.41
N ILE A 79 22.06 -0.33 4.72
CA ILE A 79 21.82 -0.23 3.28
C ILE A 79 23.11 0.21 2.57
N LYS A 80 23.69 -0.68 1.76
CA LYS A 80 24.97 -0.42 1.05
C LYS A 80 24.91 0.86 0.20
N ALA A 81 23.84 1.03 -0.56
CA ALA A 81 23.67 2.19 -1.43
C ALA A 81 23.49 3.51 -0.66
N ARG A 82 23.18 3.48 0.63
CA ARG A 82 22.97 4.64 1.49
C ARG A 82 24.00 4.78 2.62
N SER A 83 25.02 3.94 2.64
CA SER A 83 26.06 3.95 3.67
C SER A 83 26.63 5.36 3.88
N ARG A 84 26.70 5.81 5.14
CA ARG A 84 27.11 7.15 5.60
C ARG A 84 26.12 8.29 5.33
N MET A 85 25.01 8.04 4.66
CA MET A 85 23.93 9.02 4.51
C MET A 85 23.06 9.03 5.78
N SER A 86 22.23 10.08 5.92
CA SER A 86 21.19 10.10 6.97
C SER A 86 20.17 8.97 6.74
N ASP A 87 19.61 8.48 7.84
CA ASP A 87 18.53 7.49 7.80
C ASP A 87 17.30 8.06 7.08
N LEU A 88 16.50 7.19 6.51
CA LEU A 88 15.19 7.54 5.98
C LEU A 88 14.17 7.45 7.11
N GLU A 89 13.53 8.55 7.41
CA GLU A 89 12.40 8.57 8.36
C GLU A 89 11.21 7.81 7.80
N GLY A 90 10.37 7.29 8.69
CA GLY A 90 9.10 6.73 8.28
C GLY A 90 8.20 7.77 7.62
N THR A 91 7.39 7.38 6.65
CA THR A 91 6.48 8.29 5.96
C THR A 91 5.03 7.83 6.04
N PHE A 92 4.13 8.79 6.18
CA PHE A 92 2.68 8.62 6.04
C PHE A 92 2.22 9.27 4.75
N GLU A 93 1.43 8.53 3.98
CA GLU A 93 0.87 8.99 2.71
C GLU A 93 -0.66 8.99 2.80
N ILE A 94 -1.30 10.05 2.32
CA ILE A 94 -2.76 10.17 2.27
C ILE A 94 -3.21 10.93 1.04
N GLY A 95 -4.35 10.53 0.47
CA GLY A 95 -4.94 11.24 -0.65
C GLY A 95 -6.12 10.51 -1.29
N PRO A 96 -6.75 11.13 -2.30
CA PRO A 96 -7.86 10.53 -3.03
C PRO A 96 -7.43 9.30 -3.83
N GLN A 97 -8.37 8.39 -4.01
CA GLN A 97 -8.21 7.21 -4.85
C GLN A 97 -9.49 6.99 -5.66
N ILE A 98 -9.31 6.76 -6.95
CA ILE A 98 -10.37 6.32 -7.86
C ILE A 98 -10.17 4.84 -8.14
N ASP A 99 -11.21 4.04 -7.95
CA ASP A 99 -11.23 2.62 -8.28
C ASP A 99 -12.16 2.40 -9.47
N LEU A 100 -11.62 1.89 -10.58
CA LEU A 100 -12.39 1.54 -11.77
C LEU A 100 -12.55 0.02 -11.84
N THR A 101 -13.79 -0.46 -11.79
CA THR A 101 -14.12 -1.88 -11.95
C THR A 101 -14.27 -2.21 -13.43
N PHE A 102 -13.30 -2.92 -14.01
CA PHE A 102 -13.34 -3.33 -15.41
C PHE A 102 -14.21 -4.57 -15.64
N TRP A 103 -14.18 -5.46 -14.68
CA TRP A 103 -14.90 -6.72 -14.77
C TRP A 103 -15.24 -7.25 -13.38
N ARG A 104 -16.40 -7.86 -13.27
CA ARG A 104 -16.90 -8.54 -12.08
C ARG A 104 -17.71 -9.74 -12.50
N SER A 105 -17.50 -10.89 -11.84
CA SER A 105 -18.35 -12.07 -12.06
C SER A 105 -19.77 -11.87 -11.50
N GLU A 106 -20.76 -12.56 -12.03
CA GLU A 106 -22.16 -12.48 -11.60
C GLU A 106 -22.32 -12.77 -10.09
N ASN A 107 -21.61 -13.75 -9.59
CA ASN A 107 -21.60 -14.09 -8.16
C ASN A 107 -20.72 -13.18 -7.30
N ARG A 108 -20.11 -12.14 -7.88
CA ARG A 108 -19.21 -11.19 -7.24
C ARG A 108 -17.96 -11.82 -6.56
N ALA A 109 -17.68 -13.10 -6.84
CA ALA A 109 -16.53 -13.81 -6.29
C ALA A 109 -15.21 -13.45 -6.97
N ARG A 110 -15.26 -12.81 -8.13
CA ARG A 110 -14.07 -12.42 -8.90
C ARG A 110 -14.24 -11.02 -9.45
N PHE A 111 -13.16 -10.23 -9.44
CA PHE A 111 -13.18 -8.92 -10.08
C PHE A 111 -11.79 -8.48 -10.53
N VAL A 112 -11.78 -7.56 -11.49
CA VAL A 112 -10.58 -6.85 -11.95
C VAL A 112 -10.85 -5.35 -11.84
N LYS A 113 -10.00 -4.66 -11.07
CA LYS A 113 -10.09 -3.22 -10.83
C LYS A 113 -8.76 -2.52 -11.16
N LEU A 114 -8.85 -1.30 -11.61
CA LEU A 114 -7.73 -0.36 -11.62
C LEU A 114 -7.89 0.59 -10.43
N LEU A 115 -6.92 0.59 -9.54
CA LEU A 115 -6.85 1.47 -8.37
C LEU A 115 -5.90 2.62 -8.71
N MET A 116 -6.35 3.86 -8.55
CA MET A 116 -5.55 5.06 -8.89
C MET A 116 -5.43 6.00 -7.68
N PRO A 117 -4.62 5.66 -6.68
CA PRO A 117 -4.33 6.56 -5.56
C PRO A 117 -3.37 7.66 -5.96
N LEU A 118 -3.69 8.90 -5.60
CA LEU A 118 -2.79 10.05 -5.63
C LEU A 118 -2.62 10.56 -4.19
N ARG A 119 -1.45 10.38 -3.61
CA ARG A 119 -1.20 10.63 -2.18
C ARG A 119 -0.12 11.69 -1.97
N ALA A 120 -0.35 12.58 -1.01
CA ALA A 120 0.69 13.42 -0.42
C ALA A 120 1.42 12.62 0.67
N ALA A 121 2.75 12.73 0.71
CA ALA A 121 3.62 12.06 1.66
C ALA A 121 4.26 13.06 2.62
N VAL A 122 4.28 12.70 3.91
CA VAL A 122 4.95 13.46 4.97
C VAL A 122 5.76 12.51 5.84
N THR A 123 6.86 13.01 6.45
CA THR A 123 7.59 12.25 7.48
C THR A 123 6.78 12.16 8.76
N VAL A 124 6.97 11.09 9.53
CA VAL A 124 6.23 10.85 10.81
C VAL A 124 7.11 11.02 12.04
N GLU A 125 8.41 11.18 11.88
CA GLU A 125 9.37 11.36 12.96
C GLU A 125 9.76 12.85 13.07
N GLY A 126 9.95 13.32 14.31
CA GLY A 126 10.30 14.71 14.57
C GLY A 126 9.23 15.71 14.13
N SER A 127 9.63 16.74 13.40
CA SER A 127 8.70 17.70 12.79
C SER A 127 8.26 17.20 11.42
N PRO A 128 6.97 16.97 11.17
CA PRO A 128 6.49 16.47 9.88
C PRO A 128 6.93 17.36 8.71
N GLN A 129 7.59 16.78 7.73
CA GLN A 129 8.06 17.46 6.53
C GLN A 129 7.41 16.85 5.30
N SER A 130 7.05 17.68 4.33
CA SER A 130 6.52 17.19 3.07
C SER A 130 7.59 16.43 2.29
N VAL A 131 7.30 15.19 1.94
CA VAL A 131 8.14 14.34 1.09
C VAL A 131 7.75 14.46 -0.39
N GLY A 132 6.54 14.95 -0.69
CA GLY A 132 6.05 15.15 -2.04
C GLY A 132 4.78 14.37 -2.35
N TRP A 133 4.60 14.00 -3.62
CA TRP A 133 3.41 13.30 -4.12
C TRP A 133 3.77 11.97 -4.74
N VAL A 134 2.91 10.98 -4.52
CA VAL A 134 3.01 9.63 -5.08
C VAL A 134 1.72 9.31 -5.83
N PHE A 135 1.84 8.91 -7.08
CA PHE A 135 0.78 8.31 -7.88
C PHE A 135 1.14 6.85 -8.13
N HIS A 136 0.28 5.93 -7.70
CA HIS A 136 0.57 4.49 -7.74
C HIS A 136 -0.60 3.71 -8.37
N PRO A 137 -0.84 3.85 -9.69
CA PRO A 137 -1.89 3.08 -10.35
C PRO A 137 -1.57 1.58 -10.27
N LYS A 138 -2.55 0.77 -9.88
CA LYS A 138 -2.39 -0.66 -9.66
C LYS A 138 -3.54 -1.43 -10.29
N LEU A 139 -3.22 -2.45 -11.07
CA LEU A 139 -4.19 -3.45 -11.47
C LEU A 139 -4.38 -4.42 -10.30
N ASN A 140 -5.62 -4.59 -9.88
CA ASN A 140 -6.03 -5.49 -8.81
C ASN A 140 -6.93 -6.57 -9.37
N MET A 141 -6.60 -7.83 -9.12
CA MET A 141 -7.43 -8.99 -9.42
C MET A 141 -7.65 -9.75 -8.12
N ASP A 142 -8.91 -9.99 -7.77
CA ASP A 142 -9.29 -10.78 -6.61
C ASP A 142 -10.18 -11.96 -7.02
N ILE A 143 -9.93 -13.10 -6.39
CA ILE A 143 -10.73 -14.32 -6.49
C ILE A 143 -11.05 -14.76 -5.07
N THR A 144 -12.31 -14.75 -4.73
CA THR A 144 -12.83 -15.28 -3.45
C THR A 144 -13.23 -16.72 -3.64
N ASP A 145 -12.98 -17.55 -2.65
CA ASP A 145 -13.22 -18.99 -2.68
C ASP A 145 -12.61 -19.66 -3.92
N LEU A 146 -11.31 -19.89 -3.86
CA LEU A 146 -10.59 -20.56 -4.96
C LEU A 146 -11.21 -21.91 -5.30
N PRO A 147 -11.40 -22.22 -6.60
CA PRO A 147 -11.91 -23.52 -7.01
C PRO A 147 -11.08 -24.67 -6.43
N GLY A 148 -11.74 -25.56 -5.69
CA GLY A 148 -11.06 -26.69 -5.01
C GLY A 148 -10.40 -26.35 -3.67
N MET A 149 -10.45 -25.10 -3.24
CA MET A 149 -9.85 -24.62 -1.96
C MET A 149 -10.83 -23.68 -1.25
N PRO A 150 -11.97 -24.17 -0.72
CA PRO A 150 -12.97 -23.33 -0.06
C PRO A 150 -12.37 -22.55 1.10
N GLY A 151 -12.77 -21.29 1.22
CA GLY A 151 -12.24 -20.35 2.23
C GLY A 151 -10.89 -19.73 1.87
N TRP A 152 -10.23 -20.11 0.76
CA TRP A 152 -9.03 -19.48 0.28
C TRP A 152 -9.33 -18.37 -0.72
N ASN A 153 -8.70 -17.21 -0.52
CA ASN A 153 -8.80 -16.06 -1.41
C ASN A 153 -7.45 -15.75 -2.04
N LEU A 154 -7.45 -15.45 -3.33
CA LEU A 154 -6.26 -15.00 -4.05
C LEU A 154 -6.43 -13.55 -4.49
N GLY A 155 -5.51 -12.68 -4.07
CA GLY A 155 -5.42 -11.31 -4.55
C GLY A 155 -4.08 -11.09 -5.25
N LEU A 156 -4.12 -10.54 -6.46
CA LEU A 156 -2.95 -10.10 -7.21
C LEU A 156 -3.02 -8.59 -7.40
N LEU A 157 -1.94 -7.92 -7.07
CA LEU A 157 -1.85 -6.48 -7.14
C LEU A 157 -0.50 -6.08 -7.72
N ALA A 158 -0.50 -5.34 -8.83
CA ALA A 158 0.71 -4.87 -9.48
C ALA A 158 0.50 -3.51 -10.14
N GLY A 159 1.55 -2.67 -10.16
CA GLY A 159 1.51 -1.39 -10.85
C GLY A 159 2.78 -0.56 -10.64
N PRO A 160 3.02 0.42 -11.53
CA PRO A 160 4.14 1.34 -11.42
C PRO A 160 3.92 2.37 -10.30
N VAL A 161 5.01 2.90 -9.77
CA VAL A 161 5.01 4.01 -8.80
C VAL A 161 5.63 5.23 -9.47
N PHE A 162 4.91 6.34 -9.46
CA PHE A 162 5.39 7.64 -9.93
C PHE A 162 5.50 8.60 -8.74
N GLY A 163 6.65 9.21 -8.57
CA GLY A 163 6.88 10.25 -7.58
C GLY A 163 7.25 11.57 -8.26
N ASN A 164 6.88 12.70 -7.65
CA ASN A 164 7.41 13.98 -8.10
C ASN A 164 8.89 14.15 -7.72
N GLN A 165 9.51 15.25 -8.17
CA GLN A 165 10.92 15.51 -7.92
C GLN A 165 11.30 15.47 -6.42
N ARG A 166 10.44 15.98 -5.53
CA ARG A 166 10.69 15.97 -4.08
C ARG A 166 10.67 14.55 -3.52
N GLN A 167 9.70 13.75 -3.93
CA GLN A 167 9.61 12.33 -3.56
C GLN A 167 10.83 11.54 -4.03
N ASN A 168 11.24 11.75 -5.28
CA ASN A 168 12.42 11.09 -5.82
C ASN A 168 13.70 11.58 -5.13
N ALA A 169 13.82 12.88 -4.84
CA ALA A 169 14.95 13.43 -4.10
C ALA A 169 15.07 12.83 -2.70
N TYR A 170 13.97 12.67 -1.99
CA TYR A 170 13.96 12.10 -0.64
C TYR A 170 14.59 10.69 -0.60
N TYR A 171 14.26 9.82 -1.54
CA TYR A 171 14.75 8.44 -1.56
C TYR A 171 16.06 8.25 -2.30
N TYR A 172 16.32 9.02 -3.38
CA TYR A 172 17.37 8.71 -4.35
C TYR A 172 18.44 9.80 -4.49
N SER A 173 18.28 10.99 -3.91
CA SER A 173 19.33 12.00 -3.98
C SER A 173 20.53 11.61 -3.14
N VAL A 174 21.71 11.73 -3.74
CA VAL A 174 23.01 11.54 -3.09
C VAL A 174 23.71 12.90 -3.04
N ALA A 175 23.98 13.41 -1.82
CA ALA A 175 24.72 14.65 -1.69
C ALA A 175 26.19 14.45 -2.16
N PRO A 176 26.86 15.49 -2.71
CA PRO A 176 28.19 15.37 -3.32
C PRO A 176 29.25 14.72 -2.41
N GLN A 177 29.17 14.95 -1.10
CA GLN A 177 30.09 14.35 -0.13
C GLN A 177 29.94 12.83 0.04
N TYR A 178 28.84 12.25 -0.44
CA TYR A 178 28.56 10.81 -0.39
C TYR A 178 28.62 10.15 -1.77
N ALA A 179 28.87 10.96 -2.82
CA ALA A 179 28.95 10.43 -4.18
C ALA A 179 30.18 9.53 -4.33
N THR A 180 29.98 8.40 -5.01
CA THR A 180 31.02 7.44 -5.37
C THR A 180 30.83 7.06 -6.84
N THR A 181 31.79 6.30 -7.41
CA THR A 181 31.66 5.79 -8.79
C THR A 181 30.47 4.84 -8.98
N ALA A 182 29.91 4.31 -7.92
CA ALA A 182 28.77 3.38 -7.95
C ALA A 182 27.42 4.06 -7.59
N ARG A 183 27.45 5.35 -7.21
CA ARG A 183 26.26 6.12 -6.82
C ARG A 183 26.50 7.63 -6.90
#